data_59835940c5ab8efeff9ae29e87fc03fe
#
_entry.id   59835940c5ab8efeff9ae29e87fc03fe
#
_cell.length_a   1.000
_cell.length_b   1.000
_cell.length_c   1.000
_cell.angle_alpha   90.00
_cell.angle_beta   90.00
_cell.angle_gamma   90.00
#
_symmetry.space_group_name_H-M   'P 1'
#
loop_
_entity.id
_entity.type
_entity.pdbx_description
1 polymer ?
#
loop_
_entity_poly.entity_id
_entity_poly.type
_entity_poly.pdbx_seq_one_letter_code
_entity_poly.pdbx_strand_id
1 'polypeptide(L)'
;MDSTDNRAIMTIDLKRSRFRIHKSTLNKMGKPQYIQFLVNPEEMFIAVLGSDRPLAGGTSNRVKLVQTSRHYSVEFYSNTLLCALVNMIGTLDFQYSYRMSGEVDVANRVAYFSMKTLKKNERRPPSDG
;
A
#
# COMPACT_ATOMS: atom_id res chain seq x y z
N MET A 1 -1.56 -28.08 0.25
CA MET A 1 -1.53 -27.66 0.15
C MET A 1 -1.85 -26.58 0.13
N ASP A 2 -2.00 -26.20 0.25
CA ASP A 2 -2.52 -25.25 0.28
C ASP A 2 -1.85 -24.16 0.06
N SER A 3 -1.83 -23.78 -0.73
CA SER A 3 -1.15 -22.80 -1.08
C SER A 3 -1.70 -21.61 -0.58
N THR A 4 -1.20 -21.03 0.30
CA THR A 4 -1.66 -19.80 0.80
C THR A 4 -1.09 -18.72 -0.09
N ASP A 5 -1.95 -18.00 -0.72
CA ASP A 5 -1.51 -16.88 -1.54
C ASP A 5 -1.37 -15.67 -0.62
N ASN A 6 -0.15 -15.31 -0.29
CA ASN A 6 0.11 -14.18 0.59
C ASN A 6 0.51 -12.92 -0.15
N ARG A 7 0.28 -12.91 -1.45
CA ARG A 7 0.66 -11.74 -2.24
C ARG A 7 -0.22 -10.55 -1.91
N ALA A 8 0.34 -9.38 -2.07
CA ALA A 8 -0.35 -8.13 -1.77
C ALA A 8 0.04 -7.08 -2.78
N ILE A 9 -0.85 -6.14 -3.02
CA ILE A 9 -0.59 -5.05 -3.94
C ILE A 9 -1.03 -3.74 -3.31
N MET A 10 -0.20 -2.72 -3.48
CA MET A 10 -0.52 -1.37 -3.05
C MET A 10 -0.56 -0.49 -4.29
N THR A 11 -1.60 0.30 -4.43
CA THR A 11 -1.74 1.26 -5.52
C THR A 11 -1.46 2.65 -4.99
N ILE A 12 -0.75 3.45 -5.77
CA ILE A 12 -0.35 4.78 -5.37
C ILE A 12 -0.78 5.79 -6.42
N ASP A 13 -1.53 6.80 -5.98
CA ASP A 13 -1.93 7.89 -6.84
C ASP A 13 -1.09 9.09 -6.43
N LEU A 14 -0.11 9.42 -7.25
CA LEU A 14 0.85 10.47 -6.89
C LEU A 14 0.21 11.85 -6.83
N LYS A 15 -0.73 12.11 -7.72
CA LYS A 15 -1.37 13.41 -7.73
C LYS A 15 -2.08 13.72 -6.42
N ARG A 16 -2.67 12.70 -5.84
CA ARG A 16 -3.47 12.88 -4.64
C ARG A 16 -2.78 12.44 -3.36
N SER A 17 -1.52 12.01 -3.46
CA SER A 17 -0.78 11.45 -2.33
C SER A 17 -1.59 10.34 -1.66
N ARG A 18 -2.28 9.55 -2.47
CA ARG A 18 -3.20 8.54 -1.99
C ARG A 18 -2.64 7.15 -2.18
N PHE A 19 -2.72 6.36 -1.13
CA PHE A 19 -2.28 4.98 -1.14
C PHE A 19 -3.49 4.11 -0.89
N ARG A 20 -3.59 3.00 -1.62
CA ARG A 20 -4.74 2.13 -1.52
C ARG A 20 -4.30 0.69 -1.35
N ILE A 21 -4.85 0.01 -0.35
CA ILE A 21 -4.60 -1.39 -0.10
C ILE A 21 -5.93 -2.11 -0.16
N HIS A 22 -5.99 -3.18 -0.94
CA HIS A 22 -7.21 -3.93 -1.11
C HIS A 22 -7.61 -4.66 0.17
N LYS A 23 -8.90 -4.82 0.36
CA LYS A 23 -9.43 -5.50 1.53
C LYS A 23 -8.84 -6.89 1.70
N SER A 24 -8.59 -7.60 0.61
CA SER A 24 -8.04 -8.94 0.70
C SER A 24 -6.69 -8.97 1.41
N THR A 25 -5.88 -7.94 1.23
CA THR A 25 -4.61 -7.84 1.93
C THR A 25 -4.84 -7.65 3.42
N LEU A 26 -5.79 -6.80 3.78
CA LEU A 26 -6.12 -6.58 5.19
C LEU A 26 -6.66 -7.86 5.84
N ASN A 27 -7.43 -8.63 5.09
CA ASN A 27 -7.93 -9.90 5.61
C ASN A 27 -6.77 -10.85 5.93
N LYS A 28 -5.77 -10.89 5.08
CA LYS A 28 -4.59 -11.71 5.32
C LYS A 28 -3.80 -11.23 6.53
N MET A 29 -3.90 -9.95 6.84
CA MET A 29 -3.25 -9.37 8.01
C MET A 29 -4.07 -9.53 9.29
N GLY A 30 -5.15 -10.30 9.24
CA GLY A 30 -5.96 -10.51 10.44
C GLY A 30 -6.96 -9.41 10.69
N LYS A 31 -7.37 -8.69 9.65
CA LYS A 31 -8.36 -7.61 9.73
C LYS A 31 -8.02 -6.60 10.82
N PRO A 32 -6.87 -5.94 10.70
CA PRO A 32 -6.46 -5.00 11.74
C PRO A 32 -7.37 -3.78 11.78
N GLN A 33 -7.50 -3.18 12.94
CA GLN A 33 -8.27 -1.96 13.08
C GLN A 33 -7.40 -0.72 12.84
N TYR A 34 -6.09 -0.86 12.98
CA TYR A 34 -5.14 0.23 12.75
C TYR A 34 -4.00 -0.27 11.91
N ILE A 35 -3.42 0.61 11.11
CA ILE A 35 -2.21 0.31 10.36
C ILE A 35 -1.21 1.43 10.53
N GLN A 36 0.05 1.05 10.45
CA GLN A 36 1.15 2.01 10.55
C GLN A 36 2.15 1.68 9.46
N PHE A 37 2.77 2.70 8.90
CA PHE A 37 3.72 2.53 7.81
C PHE A 37 5.14 2.71 8.28
N LEU A 38 6.02 1.85 7.81
CA LEU A 38 7.44 2.00 8.02
C LEU A 38 8.12 1.91 6.67
N VAL A 39 9.10 2.76 6.47
CA VAL A 39 9.86 2.77 5.22
C VAL A 39 11.28 2.33 5.54
N ASN A 40 11.77 1.38 4.77
CA ASN A 40 13.16 0.95 4.90
C ASN A 40 13.90 1.36 3.64
N PRO A 41 14.64 2.47 3.67
CA PRO A 41 15.31 2.96 2.47
C PRO A 41 16.44 2.05 2.01
N GLU A 42 17.09 1.36 2.92
CA GLU A 42 18.20 0.51 2.53
C GLU A 42 17.74 -0.70 1.77
N GLU A 43 16.64 -1.30 2.22
CA GLU A 43 16.11 -2.48 1.58
C GLU A 43 15.04 -2.15 0.54
N MET A 44 14.70 -0.89 0.41
CA MET A 44 13.74 -0.42 -0.58
C MET A 44 12.38 -1.08 -0.43
N PHE A 45 11.83 -1.05 0.76
CA PHE A 45 10.47 -1.53 0.93
C PHE A 45 9.67 -0.68 1.92
N ILE A 46 8.36 -0.82 1.83
CA ILE A 46 7.43 -0.22 2.76
C ILE A 46 6.76 -1.35 3.51
N ALA A 47 6.73 -1.28 4.83
CA ALA A 47 6.02 -2.25 5.64
C ALA A 47 4.76 -1.60 6.19
N VAL A 48 3.67 -2.34 6.16
CA VAL A 48 2.39 -1.90 6.71
C VAL A 48 2.09 -2.83 7.88
N LEU A 49 2.11 -2.28 9.09
CA LEU A 49 1.91 -3.06 10.29
C LEU A 49 0.45 -2.97 10.72
N GLY A 50 -0.16 -4.10 10.97
CA GLY A 50 -1.55 -4.14 11.44
C GLY A 50 -1.60 -4.34 12.94
N SER A 51 -2.57 -3.70 13.58
CA SER A 51 -2.79 -3.89 15.01
C SER A 51 -4.24 -3.62 15.35
N ASP A 52 -4.66 -4.07 16.52
CA ASP A 52 -6.02 -3.83 16.97
C ASP A 52 -6.09 -2.59 17.85
N ARG A 53 -4.95 -1.98 18.14
CA ARG A 53 -4.87 -0.76 18.92
C ARG A 53 -3.84 0.16 18.29
N PRO A 54 -3.93 1.46 18.52
CA PRO A 54 -2.91 2.36 18.01
C PRO A 54 -1.55 1.98 18.60
N LEU A 55 -0.53 1.96 17.75
CA LEU A 55 0.81 1.62 18.20
C LEU A 55 1.44 2.83 18.87
N ALA A 56 2.17 2.57 19.94
CA ALA A 56 2.78 3.64 20.72
C ALA A 56 3.86 4.36 19.90
N GLY A 57 3.92 5.65 20.09
CA GLY A 57 4.98 6.47 19.49
C GLY A 57 4.88 6.64 18.00
N GLY A 58 3.88 6.08 17.39
CA GLY A 58 3.77 6.16 15.97
C GLY A 58 2.53 6.89 15.51
N THR A 59 2.40 6.96 14.20
CA THR A 59 1.23 7.50 13.62
C THR A 59 0.41 6.33 13.10
N SER A 60 -0.47 5.83 13.93
CA SER A 60 -1.37 4.76 13.53
C SER A 60 -2.58 5.37 12.84
N ASN A 61 -3.00 4.74 11.77
CA ASN A 61 -4.16 5.16 11.01
C ASN A 61 -5.27 4.16 11.21
N ARG A 62 -6.44 4.66 11.55
CA ARG A 62 -7.58 3.77 11.72
C ARG A 62 -8.02 3.27 10.35
N VAL A 63 -8.29 1.97 10.26
CA VAL A 63 -8.68 1.39 9.00
C VAL A 63 -10.15 1.68 8.73
N LYS A 64 -10.41 2.30 7.57
CA LYS A 64 -11.76 2.56 7.12
C LYS A 64 -11.83 2.05 5.71
N LEU A 65 -12.73 1.14 5.44
CA LEU A 65 -12.88 0.60 4.10
C LEU A 65 -13.73 1.53 3.25
N VAL A 66 -13.27 1.71 2.03
CA VAL A 66 -13.98 2.52 1.06
C VAL A 66 -14.35 1.62 -0.10
N GLN A 67 -15.58 1.70 -0.54
CA GLN A 67 -16.02 0.91 -1.68
C GLN A 67 -15.75 1.65 -2.97
N THR A 68 -15.06 0.98 -3.89
CA THR A 68 -14.75 1.55 -5.18
C THR A 68 -15.20 0.53 -6.20
N SER A 69 -16.18 0.85 -7.00
CA SER A 69 -16.77 -0.10 -7.92
C SER A 69 -17.29 -1.31 -7.16
N ARG A 70 -16.66 -2.45 -7.33
CA ARG A 70 -17.11 -3.67 -6.69
C ARG A 70 -16.19 -4.12 -5.59
N HIS A 71 -15.18 -3.30 -5.27
CA HIS A 71 -14.15 -3.72 -4.34
C HIS A 71 -14.13 -2.81 -3.14
N TYR A 72 -13.66 -3.36 -2.04
CA TYR A 72 -13.40 -2.56 -0.86
C TYR A 72 -11.91 -2.45 -0.66
N SER A 73 -11.47 -1.29 -0.26
CA SER A 73 -10.06 -1.07 0.02
C SER A 73 -9.94 -0.01 1.10
N VAL A 74 -8.77 0.08 1.72
CA VAL A 74 -8.48 1.16 2.61
C VAL A 74 -7.65 2.17 1.84
N GLU A 75 -8.03 3.44 1.96
CA GLU A 75 -7.30 4.52 1.35
C GLU A 75 -6.74 5.40 2.43
N PHE A 76 -5.53 5.85 2.26
CA PHE A 76 -4.94 6.79 3.18
C PHE A 76 -4.09 7.75 2.39
N TYR A 77 -3.91 8.93 2.97
CA TYR A 77 -3.22 10.02 2.31
C TYR A 77 -2.02 10.39 3.15
N SER A 78 -0.86 10.46 2.54
CA SER A 78 0.36 10.77 3.29
C SER A 78 1.38 11.45 2.38
N ASN A 79 1.58 12.72 2.62
CA ASN A 79 2.63 13.44 1.90
C ASN A 79 4.00 12.98 2.37
N THR A 80 4.13 12.63 3.63
CA THR A 80 5.40 12.15 4.17
C THR A 80 5.84 10.87 3.46
N LEU A 81 4.90 9.93 3.33
CA LEU A 81 5.19 8.67 2.67
C LEU A 81 5.49 8.89 1.19
N LEU A 82 4.73 9.80 0.56
CA LEU A 82 4.96 10.11 -0.84
C LEU A 82 6.34 10.73 -1.05
N CYS A 83 6.74 11.64 -0.19
CA CYS A 83 8.06 12.25 -0.30
C CYS A 83 9.16 11.22 -0.13
N ALA A 84 8.99 10.30 0.80
CA ALA A 84 9.96 9.25 1.00
C ALA A 84 10.10 8.39 -0.25
N LEU A 85 8.96 8.05 -0.87
CA LEU A 85 8.95 7.25 -2.07
C LEU A 85 9.66 7.96 -3.21
N VAL A 86 9.33 9.23 -3.42
CA VAL A 86 9.94 10.01 -4.49
C VAL A 86 11.45 10.14 -4.28
N ASN A 87 11.86 10.39 -3.05
CA ASN A 87 13.29 10.54 -2.75
C ASN A 87 14.05 9.24 -2.97
N MET A 88 13.43 8.11 -2.72
CA MET A 88 14.10 6.83 -2.86
C MET A 88 14.15 6.35 -4.29
N ILE A 89 13.12 6.61 -5.05
CA ILE A 89 13.02 6.10 -6.41
C ILE A 89 13.52 7.08 -7.44
N GLY A 90 13.34 8.36 -7.18
CA GLY A 90 13.79 9.39 -8.10
C GLY A 90 12.70 9.82 -9.05
N THR A 91 12.81 9.44 -10.30
CA THR A 91 11.91 9.96 -11.32
C THR A 91 10.59 9.21 -11.34
N LEU A 92 9.52 9.90 -11.04
CA LEU A 92 8.18 9.35 -11.13
C LEU A 92 7.32 10.30 -11.94
N ASP A 93 6.39 9.72 -12.70
CA ASP A 93 5.49 10.49 -13.54
C ASP A 93 4.19 10.72 -12.78
N PHE A 94 3.96 11.95 -12.37
CA PHE A 94 2.80 12.27 -11.54
C PHE A 94 1.48 12.17 -12.28
N GLN A 95 1.50 11.98 -13.58
CA GLN A 95 0.28 11.80 -14.32
C GLN A 95 -0.26 10.39 -14.26
N TYR A 96 0.54 9.47 -13.73
CA TYR A 96 0.14 8.07 -13.67
C TYR A 96 0.01 7.62 -12.24
N SER A 97 -0.74 6.58 -12.03
CA SER A 97 -0.70 5.88 -10.76
C SER A 97 0.31 4.74 -10.90
N TYR A 98 0.72 4.23 -9.77
CA TYR A 98 1.71 3.17 -9.72
C TYR A 98 1.20 2.07 -8.81
N ARG A 99 1.82 0.91 -8.91
CA ARG A 99 1.53 -0.17 -7.98
C ARG A 99 2.83 -0.85 -7.58
N MET A 100 2.84 -1.34 -6.36
CA MET A 100 3.91 -2.16 -5.84
C MET A 100 3.32 -3.47 -5.38
N SER A 101 4.10 -4.53 -5.48
CA SER A 101 3.65 -5.81 -4.97
C SER A 101 4.54 -6.25 -3.83
N GLY A 102 4.04 -7.16 -3.06
CA GLY A 102 4.73 -7.69 -1.91
C GLY A 102 4.02 -8.87 -1.33
N GLU A 103 4.28 -9.12 -0.06
CA GLU A 103 3.74 -10.29 0.63
C GLU A 103 3.30 -9.95 2.04
N VAL A 104 2.38 -10.75 2.54
CA VAL A 104 1.88 -10.59 3.90
C VAL A 104 2.54 -11.65 4.77
N ASP A 105 3.12 -11.20 5.88
CA ASP A 105 3.57 -12.09 6.94
C ASP A 105 2.38 -12.23 7.87
N VAL A 106 1.64 -13.29 7.71
CA VAL A 106 0.39 -13.49 8.41
C VAL A 106 0.59 -13.53 9.92
N ALA A 107 1.62 -14.22 10.36
CA ALA A 107 1.86 -14.39 11.79
C ALA A 107 2.13 -13.06 12.49
N ASN A 108 2.82 -12.17 11.82
CA ASN A 108 3.19 -10.89 12.41
C ASN A 108 2.28 -9.75 11.96
N ARG A 109 1.30 -10.05 11.13
CA ARG A 109 0.32 -9.06 10.69
C ARG A 109 0.99 -7.88 9.99
N VAL A 110 1.93 -8.17 9.12
CA VAL A 110 2.68 -7.16 8.40
C VAL A 110 2.62 -7.45 6.92
N ALA A 111 2.40 -6.43 6.12
CA ALA A 111 2.49 -6.55 4.67
C ALA A 111 3.73 -5.78 4.22
N TYR A 112 4.55 -6.42 3.40
CA TYR A 112 5.77 -5.82 2.88
C TYR A 112 5.61 -5.56 1.40
N PHE A 113 5.87 -4.34 0.96
CA PHE A 113 5.77 -3.97 -0.45
C PHE A 113 7.14 -3.53 -0.94
N SER A 114 7.65 -4.20 -1.96
CA SER A 114 8.97 -3.89 -2.48
C SER A 114 8.89 -2.76 -3.49
N MET A 115 9.68 -1.71 -3.26
CA MET A 115 9.74 -0.60 -4.20
C MET A 115 10.39 -1.00 -5.51
N LYS A 116 11.14 -2.11 -5.50
CA LYS A 116 11.73 -2.62 -6.72
C LYS A 116 10.70 -3.17 -7.68
N THR A 117 9.49 -3.42 -7.19
CA THR A 117 8.40 -3.91 -8.03
C THR A 117 7.51 -2.78 -8.55
N LEU A 118 7.85 -1.54 -8.25
CA LEU A 118 7.02 -0.41 -8.64
C LEU A 118 6.83 -0.38 -10.14
N LYS A 119 5.58 -0.32 -10.57
CA LYS A 119 5.24 -0.27 -11.96
C LYS A 119 4.18 0.77 -12.22
N LYS A 120 4.34 1.49 -13.32
CA LYS A 120 3.34 2.45 -13.75
C LYS A 120 2.10 1.71 -14.22
N ASN A 121 0.95 2.15 -13.79
CA ASN A 121 -0.30 1.60 -14.28
C ASN A 121 -0.59 2.25 -15.61
N GLU A 122 -0.44 1.45 -16.68
CA GLU A 122 -0.65 1.97 -17.98
C GLU A 122 -2.05 1.83 -18.35
N ARG A 123 -2.94 2.57 -17.79
CA ARG A 123 -4.26 2.49 -18.13
C ARG A 123 -4.40 3.13 -19.41
N ARG A 124 -4.92 2.46 -20.35
CA ARG A 124 -5.15 2.95 -21.61
C ARG A 124 -6.02 4.14 -21.52
N PRO A 125 -5.71 5.25 -22.02
CA PRO A 125 -6.58 6.41 -22.04
C PRO A 125 -7.82 6.05 -22.84
N PRO A 126 -8.86 6.54 -22.41
CA PRO A 126 -10.08 6.24 -23.08
C PRO A 126 -10.00 6.81 -24.44
N SER A 127 -9.99 6.55 -25.19
CA SER A 127 -9.93 6.87 -26.31
C SER A 127 -9.40 7.61 -26.78
N ASP A 128 -9.04 7.80 -26.93
CA ASP A 128 -8.62 8.25 -27.43
C ASP A 128 -8.75 8.18 -28.25
N GLY A 129 -9.02 8.03 -28.28
CA GLY A 129 -9.31 8.05 -29.12
C GLY A 129 -9.17 8.22 -29.12
#